data_a17d1246a518724bc4da60c69aadba9c
#
_entry.id   a17d1246a518724bc4da60c69aadba9c
#
_cell.length_a   1.000
_cell.length_b   1.000
_cell.length_c   1.000
_cell.angle_alpha   90.00
_cell.angle_beta   90.00
_cell.angle_gamma   90.00
#
_symmetry.space_group_name_H-M   'P 1'
#
loop_
_entity.id
_entity.type
_entity.pdbx_description
1 polymer ?
#
loop_
_entity_poly.entity_id
_entity_poly.type
_entity_poly.pdbx_seq_one_letter_code
_entity_poly.pdbx_strand_id
1 'polypeptide(L)'
;MDLKFNKAKIEELMRSFYTLTGIRFVLFDADFKEIAFYPKEKCDFCRLMNSVQKTRSKCRRSNRRAFLKCSAEDSPIIYKCHAGLVEAVIPLHENENIIGYLMFGQITYKPDKSAIYEKLDYWENNCGINSAALKKGISDISCKTEEEIYAAANIMEACTSYIIYKELIIPENSKLINAAKAYIDGHLSEDIRIETLCSELKIGRTKLYEIFRKELNIGISKYILKRRMHRAKKLIKTTELSVTEISQSVGFSDYNYFSKVFKKIYGRSPKSYRK
;
A
#
# COMPACT_ATOMS: atom_id res chain seq x y z
N MET A 1 -5.94 4.55 5.66
CA MET A 1 -4.99 3.68 6.39
C MET A 1 -3.92 4.57 6.99
N ASP A 2 -3.76 4.55 8.32
CA ASP A 2 -2.74 5.40 8.94
C ASP A 2 -1.39 4.67 8.84
N LEU A 3 -0.42 5.33 8.20
CA LEU A 3 0.94 4.81 8.06
C LEU A 3 1.83 5.48 9.10
N LYS A 4 2.57 4.67 9.87
CA LYS A 4 3.72 5.16 10.65
C LYS A 4 4.95 5.01 9.78
N PHE A 5 5.72 6.07 9.63
CA PHE A 5 6.94 6.08 8.84
C PHE A 5 8.08 6.80 9.56
N ASN A 6 9.28 6.32 9.31
CA ASN A 6 10.49 6.99 9.78
C ASN A 6 10.80 8.17 8.86
N LYS A 7 10.23 9.33 9.20
CA LYS A 7 10.28 10.54 8.37
C LYS A 7 11.71 10.91 7.97
N ALA A 8 12.64 10.87 8.91
CA ALA A 8 14.03 11.26 8.64
C ALA A 8 14.70 10.37 7.58
N LYS A 9 14.55 9.05 7.71
CA LYS A 9 15.15 8.10 6.75
C LYS A 9 14.46 8.14 5.38
N ILE A 10 13.16 8.37 5.35
CA ILE A 10 12.44 8.52 4.08
C ILE A 10 12.86 9.81 3.37
N GLU A 11 12.98 10.92 4.10
CA GLU A 11 13.48 12.17 3.55
C GLU A 11 14.93 12.06 3.06
N GLU A 12 15.79 11.29 3.74
CA GLU A 12 17.15 10.97 3.30
C GLU A 12 17.16 10.19 1.99
N LEU A 13 16.32 9.15 1.87
CA LEU A 13 16.16 8.37 0.63
C LEU A 13 15.67 9.24 -0.53
N MET A 14 14.66 10.09 -0.27
CA MET A 14 14.13 11.02 -1.26
C MET A 14 15.18 12.04 -1.72
N ARG A 15 15.98 12.54 -0.79
CA ARG A 15 17.08 13.47 -1.09
C ARG A 15 18.14 12.79 -1.95
N SER A 16 18.53 11.56 -1.62
CA SER A 16 19.51 10.78 -2.38
C SER A 16 19.03 10.53 -3.80
N PHE A 17 17.77 10.12 -3.99
CA PHE A 17 17.17 9.96 -5.29
C PHE A 17 17.18 11.26 -6.10
N TYR A 18 16.77 12.37 -5.49
CA TYR A 18 16.78 13.67 -6.15
C TYR A 18 18.18 14.13 -6.52
N THR A 19 19.17 13.92 -5.65
CA THR A 19 20.57 14.28 -5.92
C THR A 19 21.13 13.54 -7.13
N LEU A 20 20.77 12.26 -7.31
CA LEU A 20 21.22 11.45 -8.44
C LEU A 20 20.47 11.78 -9.72
N THR A 21 19.17 12.00 -9.65
CA THR A 21 18.31 12.06 -10.84
C THR A 21 17.85 13.46 -11.20
N GLY A 22 17.83 14.39 -10.25
CA GLY A 22 17.17 15.70 -10.36
C GLY A 22 15.65 15.60 -10.47
N ILE A 23 15.05 14.44 -10.17
CA ILE A 23 13.61 14.18 -10.32
C ILE A 23 12.92 14.23 -8.97
N ARG A 24 11.83 14.99 -8.88
CA ARG A 24 11.02 15.11 -7.66
C ARG A 24 10.39 13.78 -7.31
N PHE A 25 10.48 13.41 -6.04
CA PHE A 25 9.95 12.18 -5.47
C PHE A 25 8.84 12.48 -4.45
N VAL A 26 7.76 11.71 -4.49
CA VAL A 26 6.59 11.85 -3.61
C VAL A 26 6.13 10.48 -3.14
N LEU A 27 5.82 10.36 -1.85
CA LEU A 27 5.16 9.21 -1.25
C LEU A 27 3.69 9.54 -1.00
N PHE A 28 2.81 8.64 -1.42
CA PHE A 28 1.37 8.71 -1.18
C PHE A 28 0.90 7.53 -0.34
N ASP A 29 -0.17 7.73 0.45
CA ASP A 29 -0.91 6.62 1.08
C ASP A 29 -1.83 5.91 0.07
N ALA A 30 -2.51 4.86 0.53
CA ALA A 30 -3.47 4.12 -0.28
C ALA A 30 -4.70 4.94 -0.72
N ASP A 31 -4.98 6.06 -0.06
CA ASP A 31 -6.07 6.99 -0.37
C ASP A 31 -5.61 8.15 -1.28
N PHE A 32 -4.38 8.06 -1.83
CA PHE A 32 -3.76 9.03 -2.74
C PHE A 32 -3.46 10.40 -2.10
N LYS A 33 -3.23 10.43 -0.79
CA LYS A 33 -2.81 11.64 -0.07
C LYS A 33 -1.29 11.70 0.00
N GLU A 34 -0.70 12.85 -0.31
CA GLU A 34 0.75 13.09 -0.17
C GLU A 34 1.17 12.98 1.31
N ILE A 35 2.11 12.09 1.62
CA ILE A 35 2.68 11.87 2.97
C ILE A 35 4.01 12.56 3.12
N ALA A 36 4.91 12.34 2.15
CA ALA A 36 6.26 12.90 2.13
C ALA A 36 6.68 13.21 0.70
N PHE A 37 7.56 14.18 0.55
CA PHE A 37 8.05 14.61 -0.78
C PHE A 37 9.37 15.32 -0.68
N TYR A 38 10.18 15.22 -1.73
CA TYR A 38 11.42 15.98 -1.89
C TYR A 38 11.69 16.26 -3.37
N PRO A 39 12.14 17.47 -3.75
CA PRO A 39 12.22 18.68 -2.91
C PRO A 39 10.83 19.15 -2.47
N LYS A 40 10.79 20.04 -1.47
CA LYS A 40 9.52 20.57 -0.92
C LYS A 40 8.72 21.31 -1.97
N GLU A 41 9.41 22.07 -2.81
CA GLU A 41 8.75 22.85 -3.85
C GLU A 41 8.55 22.04 -5.13
N LYS A 42 7.40 22.23 -5.76
CA LYS A 42 7.15 21.77 -7.12
C LYS A 42 7.92 22.68 -8.08
N CYS A 43 8.25 22.18 -9.28
CA CYS A 43 8.80 23.04 -10.33
C CYS A 43 7.83 24.21 -10.61
N ASP A 44 8.36 25.33 -11.08
CA ASP A 44 7.60 26.57 -11.27
C ASP A 44 6.38 26.37 -12.18
N PHE A 45 6.51 25.60 -13.24
CA PHE A 45 5.39 25.24 -14.10
C PHE A 45 4.28 24.52 -13.32
N CYS A 46 4.60 23.48 -12.55
CA CYS A 46 3.62 22.75 -11.77
C CYS A 46 3.02 23.61 -10.63
N ARG A 47 3.77 24.55 -10.08
CA ARG A 47 3.29 25.51 -9.09
C ARG A 47 2.22 26.43 -9.71
N LEU A 48 2.47 26.97 -10.90
CA LEU A 48 1.52 27.79 -11.66
C LEU A 48 0.28 26.98 -12.03
N MET A 49 0.43 25.74 -12.52
CA MET A 49 -0.70 24.85 -12.83
C MET A 49 -1.54 24.50 -11.59
N ASN A 50 -0.96 24.49 -10.40
CA ASN A 50 -1.67 24.23 -9.15
C ASN A 50 -2.23 25.49 -8.48
N SER A 51 -1.89 26.69 -8.92
CA SER A 51 -2.44 27.95 -8.37
C SER A 51 -3.91 28.15 -8.77
N VAL A 52 -4.31 27.68 -9.95
CA VAL A 52 -5.66 27.82 -10.49
C VAL A 52 -6.50 26.55 -10.25
N GLN A 53 -7.70 26.73 -9.73
CA GLN A 53 -8.65 25.63 -9.41
C GLN A 53 -8.89 24.69 -10.61
N LYS A 54 -9.10 25.25 -11.81
CA LYS A 54 -9.43 24.51 -13.03
C LYS A 54 -8.30 23.54 -13.44
N THR A 55 -7.05 24.03 -13.43
CA THR A 55 -5.87 23.22 -13.78
C THR A 55 -5.48 22.26 -12.64
N ARG A 56 -5.57 22.70 -11.38
CA ARG A 56 -5.35 21.85 -10.20
C ARG A 56 -6.28 20.63 -10.20
N SER A 57 -7.56 20.82 -10.54
CA SER A 57 -8.52 19.71 -10.64
C SER A 57 -8.13 18.71 -11.74
N LYS A 58 -7.59 19.19 -12.87
CA LYS A 58 -7.08 18.33 -13.94
C LYS A 58 -5.82 17.56 -13.50
N CYS A 59 -4.89 18.20 -12.76
CA CYS A 59 -3.72 17.53 -12.16
C CYS A 59 -4.17 16.38 -11.27
N ARG A 60 -5.05 16.64 -10.31
CA ARG A 60 -5.56 15.60 -9.39
C ARG A 60 -6.25 14.45 -10.13
N ARG A 61 -7.04 14.75 -11.16
CA ARG A 61 -7.70 13.72 -11.97
C ARG A 61 -6.70 12.87 -12.75
N SER A 62 -5.65 13.49 -13.28
CA SER A 62 -4.58 12.80 -14.00
C SER A 62 -3.85 11.81 -13.09
N ASN A 63 -3.42 12.27 -11.92
CA ASN A 63 -2.75 11.42 -10.92
C ASN A 63 -3.67 10.29 -10.44
N ARG A 64 -4.92 10.59 -10.09
CA ARG A 64 -5.89 9.58 -9.66
C ARG A 64 -6.08 8.46 -10.70
N ARG A 65 -6.14 8.80 -11.99
CA ARG A 65 -6.23 7.79 -13.06
C ARG A 65 -5.01 6.89 -13.08
N ALA A 66 -3.81 7.46 -12.91
CA ALA A 66 -2.57 6.70 -12.90
C ALA A 66 -2.49 5.77 -11.66
N PHE A 67 -2.88 6.24 -10.47
CA PHE A 67 -2.95 5.41 -9.27
C PHE A 67 -3.93 4.24 -9.44
N LEU A 68 -5.14 4.50 -9.95
CA LEU A 68 -6.13 3.45 -10.19
C LEU A 68 -5.64 2.42 -11.22
N LYS A 69 -4.97 2.87 -12.27
CA LYS A 69 -4.38 1.98 -13.26
C LYS A 69 -3.24 1.15 -12.64
N CYS A 70 -2.33 1.78 -11.90
CA CYS A 70 -1.24 1.13 -11.18
C CYS A 70 -1.78 0.06 -10.20
N SER A 71 -2.84 0.38 -9.47
CA SER A 71 -3.50 -0.57 -8.56
C SER A 71 -4.15 -1.74 -9.29
N ALA A 72 -4.73 -1.52 -10.48
CA ALA A 72 -5.42 -2.56 -11.24
C ALA A 72 -4.44 -3.51 -11.96
N GLU A 73 -3.32 -2.97 -12.46
CA GLU A 73 -2.29 -3.74 -13.18
C GLU A 73 -1.22 -4.32 -12.24
N ASP A 74 -1.22 -3.88 -11.00
CA ASP A 74 -0.24 -4.24 -9.96
C ASP A 74 1.22 -4.07 -10.42
N SER A 75 1.48 -3.00 -11.14
CA SER A 75 2.77 -2.74 -11.80
C SER A 75 3.06 -1.23 -11.90
N PRO A 76 4.35 -0.84 -12.07
CA PRO A 76 4.72 0.55 -12.31
C PRO A 76 4.05 1.11 -13.57
N ILE A 77 3.54 2.35 -13.49
CA ILE A 77 2.90 3.06 -14.60
C ILE A 77 3.66 4.34 -14.89
N ILE A 78 4.23 4.45 -16.09
CA ILE A 78 4.76 5.71 -16.61
C ILE A 78 3.70 6.34 -17.51
N TYR A 79 3.39 7.63 -17.30
CA TYR A 79 2.34 8.31 -18.04
C TYR A 79 2.63 9.79 -18.26
N LYS A 80 1.94 10.40 -19.23
CA LYS A 80 1.91 11.86 -19.39
C LYS A 80 0.72 12.45 -18.66
N CYS A 81 0.96 13.43 -17.76
CA CYS A 81 -0.10 14.15 -17.08
C CYS A 81 -0.89 15.04 -18.07
N HIS A 82 -2.00 15.64 -17.62
CA HIS A 82 -2.84 16.48 -18.50
C HIS A 82 -2.08 17.68 -19.11
N ALA A 83 -1.02 18.12 -18.48
CA ALA A 83 -0.19 19.23 -18.96
C ALA A 83 0.94 18.78 -19.90
N GLY A 84 1.16 17.47 -20.04
CA GLY A 84 2.17 16.88 -20.93
C GLY A 84 3.47 16.48 -20.24
N LEU A 85 3.58 16.66 -18.91
CA LEU A 85 4.76 16.20 -18.16
C LEU A 85 4.70 14.68 -17.95
N VAL A 86 5.87 14.07 -17.94
CA VAL A 86 6.05 12.65 -17.63
C VAL A 86 6.09 12.46 -16.12
N GLU A 87 5.35 11.48 -15.66
CA GLU A 87 5.26 11.04 -14.28
C GLU A 87 5.24 9.52 -14.25
N ALA A 88 5.71 8.94 -13.14
CA ALA A 88 5.66 7.51 -12.89
C ALA A 88 5.07 7.23 -11.52
N VAL A 89 4.28 6.17 -11.41
CA VAL A 89 3.69 5.68 -10.16
C VAL A 89 4.09 4.23 -9.97
N ILE A 90 4.59 3.90 -8.80
CA ILE A 90 5.04 2.57 -8.41
C ILE A 90 4.27 2.15 -7.16
N PRO A 91 3.64 0.95 -7.13
CA PRO A 91 2.90 0.50 -5.97
C PRO A 91 3.85 0.11 -4.84
N LEU A 92 3.48 0.41 -3.61
CA LEU A 92 4.18 0.03 -2.40
C LEU A 92 3.38 -1.05 -1.68
N HIS A 93 3.93 -2.27 -1.60
CA HIS A 93 3.25 -3.41 -1.03
C HIS A 93 3.72 -3.75 0.38
N GLU A 94 2.79 -4.18 1.22
CA GLU A 94 3.06 -4.99 2.40
C GLU A 94 2.31 -6.32 2.23
N ASN A 95 3.05 -7.40 2.01
CA ASN A 95 2.52 -8.70 1.56
C ASN A 95 1.75 -8.53 0.23
N GLU A 96 0.50 -8.96 0.16
CA GLU A 96 -0.36 -8.87 -1.04
C GLU A 96 -1.19 -7.58 -1.10
N ASN A 97 -0.97 -6.60 -0.19
CA ASN A 97 -1.78 -5.39 -0.12
C ASN A 97 -0.97 -4.16 -0.51
N ILE A 98 -1.52 -3.33 -1.37
CA ILE A 98 -0.96 -2.01 -1.67
C ILE A 98 -1.24 -1.10 -0.47
N ILE A 99 -0.18 -0.63 0.19
CA ILE A 99 -0.24 0.27 1.35
C ILE A 99 0.01 1.72 0.99
N GLY A 100 0.49 1.98 -0.22
CA GLY A 100 0.77 3.32 -0.72
C GLY A 100 1.40 3.30 -2.10
N TYR A 101 1.89 4.45 -2.53
CA TYR A 101 2.50 4.60 -3.85
C TYR A 101 3.71 5.51 -3.77
N LEU A 102 4.76 5.16 -4.49
CA LEU A 102 5.85 6.07 -4.81
C LEU A 102 5.57 6.73 -6.15
N MET A 103 5.79 8.02 -6.24
CA MET A 103 5.60 8.77 -7.48
C MET A 103 6.81 9.66 -7.72
N PHE A 104 7.30 9.67 -8.94
CA PHE A 104 8.27 10.67 -9.38
C PHE A 104 7.81 11.35 -10.66
N GLY A 105 8.31 12.55 -10.93
CA GLY A 105 7.91 13.24 -12.16
C GLY A 105 8.26 14.71 -12.17
N GLN A 106 7.40 15.48 -12.84
CA GLN A 106 7.61 16.88 -13.22
C GLN A 106 8.79 17.03 -14.21
N ILE A 107 8.92 16.05 -15.10
CA ILE A 107 9.97 15.99 -16.14
C ILE A 107 9.34 15.89 -17.52
N THR A 108 10.15 16.01 -18.55
CA THR A 108 9.74 15.80 -19.95
C THR A 108 10.77 14.95 -20.67
N TYR A 109 10.37 14.32 -21.78
CA TYR A 109 11.32 13.63 -22.66
C TYR A 109 12.26 14.63 -23.36
N LYS A 110 13.52 14.25 -23.54
CA LYS A 110 14.45 14.99 -24.42
C LYS A 110 14.10 14.72 -25.89
N PRO A 111 14.27 15.73 -26.75
CA PRO A 111 14.56 17.13 -26.45
C PRO A 111 13.32 18.04 -26.46
N ASP A 112 12.11 17.46 -26.62
CA ASP A 112 10.94 18.18 -27.11
C ASP A 112 9.95 18.63 -26.03
N LYS A 113 9.77 19.95 -25.91
CA LYS A 113 8.75 20.61 -25.09
C LYS A 113 7.64 21.25 -25.92
N SER A 114 7.64 21.07 -27.27
CA SER A 114 6.71 21.76 -28.20
C SER A 114 5.25 21.54 -27.81
N ALA A 115 4.87 20.29 -27.55
CA ALA A 115 3.51 19.92 -27.15
C ALA A 115 3.02 20.59 -25.85
N ILE A 116 3.94 21.08 -25.01
CA ILE A 116 3.59 21.86 -23.81
C ILE A 116 3.42 23.33 -24.22
N TYR A 117 4.29 23.85 -25.05
CA TYR A 117 4.20 25.23 -25.56
C TYR A 117 2.94 25.48 -26.36
N GLU A 118 2.46 24.52 -27.17
CA GLU A 118 1.20 24.60 -27.93
C GLU A 118 -0.04 24.85 -27.04
N LYS A 119 0.02 24.55 -25.76
CA LYS A 119 -1.07 24.76 -24.82
C LYS A 119 -1.02 26.12 -24.08
N LEU A 120 -0.03 26.95 -24.35
CA LEU A 120 0.15 28.24 -23.63
C LEU A 120 -1.09 29.13 -23.76
N ASP A 121 -1.56 29.36 -25.00
CA ASP A 121 -2.70 30.21 -25.28
C ASP A 121 -3.97 29.72 -24.58
N TYR A 122 -4.15 28.39 -24.53
CA TYR A 122 -5.26 27.81 -23.80
C TYR A 122 -5.19 28.13 -22.29
N TRP A 123 -4.01 28.01 -21.68
CA TRP A 123 -3.88 28.27 -20.23
C TRP A 123 -3.98 29.77 -19.91
N GLU A 124 -3.46 30.64 -20.77
CA GLU A 124 -3.61 32.07 -20.63
C GLU A 124 -5.07 32.50 -20.76
N ASN A 125 -5.71 32.19 -21.89
CA ASN A 125 -7.06 32.66 -22.21
C ASN A 125 -8.16 31.97 -21.35
N ASN A 126 -8.01 30.69 -21.01
CA ASN A 126 -9.04 29.91 -20.33
C ASN A 126 -8.81 29.68 -18.84
N CYS A 127 -7.60 29.95 -18.37
CA CYS A 127 -7.23 29.70 -16.99
C CYS A 127 -6.64 30.93 -16.29
N GLY A 128 -6.39 32.03 -17.04
CA GLY A 128 -5.83 33.26 -16.50
C GLY A 128 -4.39 33.12 -15.95
N ILE A 129 -3.62 32.17 -16.48
CA ILE A 129 -2.25 31.95 -16.03
C ILE A 129 -1.31 32.77 -16.93
N ASN A 130 -0.45 33.59 -16.35
CA ASN A 130 0.46 34.45 -17.09
C ASN A 130 1.38 33.65 -18.04
N SER A 131 1.31 33.98 -19.31
CA SER A 131 2.02 33.27 -20.40
C SER A 131 3.55 33.39 -20.25
N ALA A 132 4.07 34.55 -19.88
CA ALA A 132 5.52 34.74 -19.67
C ALA A 132 6.05 33.89 -18.51
N ALA A 133 5.29 33.83 -17.40
CA ALA A 133 5.63 32.97 -16.28
C ALA A 133 5.58 31.49 -16.65
N LEU A 134 4.58 31.07 -17.46
CA LEU A 134 4.49 29.70 -17.99
C LEU A 134 5.69 29.36 -18.88
N LYS A 135 6.04 30.25 -19.82
CA LYS A 135 7.21 30.05 -20.71
C LYS A 135 8.49 29.82 -19.92
N LYS A 136 8.73 30.66 -18.90
CA LYS A 136 9.86 30.49 -17.98
C LYS A 136 9.77 29.15 -17.24
N GLY A 137 8.62 28.83 -16.65
CA GLY A 137 8.43 27.56 -15.95
C GLY A 137 8.63 26.34 -16.83
N ILE A 138 8.25 26.38 -18.13
CA ILE A 138 8.48 25.32 -19.10
C ILE A 138 9.97 25.19 -19.44
N SER A 139 10.70 26.32 -19.62
CA SER A 139 12.14 26.27 -19.90
C SER A 139 12.91 25.53 -18.81
N ASP A 140 12.50 25.70 -17.57
CA ASP A 140 13.16 25.16 -16.37
C ASP A 140 12.79 23.70 -16.06
N ILE A 141 11.84 23.10 -16.79
CA ILE A 141 11.48 21.69 -16.61
C ILE A 141 12.66 20.80 -17.01
N SER A 142 13.05 19.91 -16.09
CA SER A 142 14.10 18.91 -16.35
C SER A 142 13.70 17.97 -17.50
N CYS A 143 14.63 17.75 -18.43
CA CYS A 143 14.45 16.81 -19.53
C CYS A 143 15.26 15.54 -19.28
N LYS A 144 14.65 14.37 -19.53
CA LYS A 144 15.26 13.06 -19.38
C LYS A 144 15.09 12.24 -20.65
N THR A 145 16.04 11.36 -20.94
CA THR A 145 15.84 10.34 -21.98
C THR A 145 14.84 9.30 -21.52
N GLU A 146 14.32 8.52 -22.43
CA GLU A 146 13.43 7.41 -22.09
C GLU A 146 14.15 6.38 -21.20
N GLU A 147 15.41 6.08 -21.50
CA GLU A 147 16.27 5.19 -20.72
C GLU A 147 16.48 5.70 -19.28
N GLU A 148 16.73 7.01 -19.09
CA GLU A 148 16.87 7.61 -17.76
C GLU A 148 15.57 7.50 -16.95
N ILE A 149 14.42 7.61 -17.61
CA ILE A 149 13.10 7.51 -16.95
C ILE A 149 12.81 6.05 -16.53
N TYR A 150 13.07 5.08 -17.41
CA TYR A 150 12.93 3.66 -17.05
C TYR A 150 13.93 3.24 -15.97
N ALA A 151 15.18 3.69 -16.04
CA ALA A 151 16.16 3.43 -14.99
C ALA A 151 15.72 4.01 -13.63
N ALA A 152 15.18 5.23 -13.63
CA ALA A 152 14.61 5.84 -12.41
C ALA A 152 13.42 5.03 -11.87
N ALA A 153 12.55 4.52 -12.74
CA ALA A 153 11.41 3.68 -12.33
C ALA A 153 11.89 2.36 -11.70
N ASN A 154 12.87 1.69 -12.29
CA ASN A 154 13.46 0.45 -11.76
C ASN A 154 14.13 0.68 -10.39
N ILE A 155 14.88 1.78 -10.23
CA ILE A 155 15.48 2.15 -8.94
C ILE A 155 14.38 2.40 -7.89
N MET A 156 13.30 3.09 -8.27
CA MET A 156 12.19 3.35 -7.37
C MET A 156 11.46 2.08 -6.97
N GLU A 157 11.28 1.13 -7.87
CA GLU A 157 10.70 -0.18 -7.56
C GLU A 157 11.59 -0.95 -6.56
N ALA A 158 12.89 -0.94 -6.73
CA ALA A 158 13.82 -1.50 -5.73
C ALA A 158 13.72 -0.76 -4.37
N CYS A 159 13.52 0.56 -4.38
CA CYS A 159 13.31 1.35 -3.17
C CYS A 159 12.04 0.93 -2.42
N THR A 160 10.97 0.45 -3.08
CA THR A 160 9.78 -0.05 -2.38
C THR A 160 10.13 -1.22 -1.45
N SER A 161 10.88 -2.20 -1.95
CA SER A 161 11.36 -3.34 -1.17
C SER A 161 12.27 -2.91 -0.02
N TYR A 162 13.18 -1.97 -0.27
CA TYR A 162 14.04 -1.41 0.77
C TYR A 162 13.25 -0.71 1.89
N ILE A 163 12.27 0.10 1.52
CA ILE A 163 11.39 0.82 2.47
C ILE A 163 10.67 -0.15 3.40
N ILE A 164 10.12 -1.23 2.86
CA ILE A 164 9.43 -2.26 3.64
C ILE A 164 10.40 -3.07 4.49
N TYR A 165 11.50 -3.57 3.89
CA TYR A 165 12.50 -4.37 4.61
C TYR A 165 13.10 -3.61 5.81
N LYS A 166 13.36 -2.32 5.68
CA LYS A 166 13.88 -1.46 6.75
C LYS A 166 12.79 -0.94 7.69
N GLU A 167 11.56 -1.39 7.54
CA GLU A 167 10.41 -0.90 8.31
C GLU A 167 10.34 0.65 8.35
N LEU A 168 10.69 1.29 7.24
CA LEU A 168 10.62 2.76 7.14
C LEU A 168 9.17 3.25 7.06
N ILE A 169 8.29 2.41 6.53
CA ILE A 169 6.84 2.61 6.50
C ILE A 169 6.19 1.36 7.06
N ILE A 170 5.39 1.54 8.10
CA ILE A 170 4.66 0.46 8.74
C ILE A 170 3.20 0.92 8.85
N PRO A 171 2.24 0.16 8.33
CA PRO A 171 0.84 0.42 8.63
C PRO A 171 0.62 0.39 10.13
N GLU A 172 -0.08 1.37 10.68
CA GLU A 172 -0.24 1.54 12.13
C GLU A 172 -0.71 0.26 12.83
N ASN A 173 -1.50 -0.54 12.13
CA ASN A 173 -2.09 -1.75 12.66
C ASN A 173 -1.27 -3.03 12.38
N SER A 174 -0.23 -3.00 11.53
CA SER A 174 0.49 -4.22 11.13
C SER A 174 1.17 -4.94 12.30
N LYS A 175 1.81 -4.19 13.20
CA LYS A 175 2.40 -4.76 14.42
C LYS A 175 1.33 -5.34 15.35
N LEU A 176 0.21 -4.64 15.50
CA LEU A 176 -0.89 -5.07 16.35
C LEU A 176 -1.58 -6.34 15.81
N ILE A 177 -1.86 -6.38 14.51
CA ILE A 177 -2.49 -7.57 13.91
C ILE A 177 -1.54 -8.77 13.92
N ASN A 178 -0.24 -8.57 13.71
CA ASN A 178 0.74 -9.65 13.78
C ASN A 178 0.93 -10.17 15.20
N ALA A 179 0.97 -9.28 16.20
CA ALA A 179 0.98 -9.67 17.62
C ALA A 179 -0.30 -10.42 18.02
N ALA A 180 -1.47 -9.95 17.56
CA ALA A 180 -2.74 -10.66 17.79
C ALA A 180 -2.75 -12.05 17.16
N LYS A 181 -2.26 -12.20 15.91
CA LYS A 181 -2.14 -13.49 15.23
C LYS A 181 -1.20 -14.42 15.99
N ALA A 182 -0.04 -13.94 16.39
CA ALA A 182 0.94 -14.73 17.15
C ALA A 182 0.37 -15.20 18.49
N TYR A 183 -0.31 -14.33 19.23
CA TYR A 183 -0.98 -14.70 20.47
C TYR A 183 -2.05 -15.79 20.24
N ILE A 184 -2.94 -15.58 19.26
CA ILE A 184 -3.98 -16.56 18.91
C ILE A 184 -3.37 -17.92 18.55
N ASP A 185 -2.33 -17.92 17.73
CA ASP A 185 -1.68 -19.16 17.27
C ASP A 185 -0.98 -19.93 18.42
N GLY A 186 -0.46 -19.21 19.41
CA GLY A 186 0.13 -19.79 20.62
C GLY A 186 -0.91 -20.39 21.57
N HIS A 187 -2.15 -19.88 21.57
CA HIS A 187 -3.19 -20.23 22.55
C HIS A 187 -4.40 -20.96 21.93
N LEU A 188 -4.25 -21.58 20.75
CA LEU A 188 -5.36 -22.23 20.02
C LEU A 188 -6.06 -23.35 20.80
N SER A 189 -5.35 -24.02 21.72
CA SER A 189 -5.87 -25.07 22.59
C SER A 189 -6.68 -24.55 23.79
N GLU A 190 -6.57 -23.26 24.09
CA GLU A 190 -7.13 -22.62 25.27
C GLU A 190 -8.42 -21.85 24.95
N ASP A 191 -9.14 -21.41 25.98
CA ASP A 191 -10.24 -20.46 25.84
C ASP A 191 -9.69 -19.04 25.63
N ILE A 192 -9.61 -18.62 24.37
CA ILE A 192 -9.09 -17.30 23.99
C ILE A 192 -10.14 -16.24 24.30
N ARG A 193 -9.97 -15.58 25.45
CA ARG A 193 -10.83 -14.46 25.86
C ARG A 193 -10.37 -13.17 25.21
N ILE A 194 -11.32 -12.45 24.62
CA ILE A 194 -11.05 -11.17 23.96
C ILE A 194 -10.47 -10.14 24.91
N GLU A 195 -10.91 -10.14 26.18
CA GLU A 195 -10.41 -9.26 27.23
C GLU A 195 -8.92 -9.48 27.49
N THR A 196 -8.50 -10.73 27.59
CA THR A 196 -7.08 -11.09 27.80
C THR A 196 -6.23 -10.64 26.63
N LEU A 197 -6.69 -10.91 25.40
CA LEU A 197 -6.01 -10.47 24.19
C LEU A 197 -5.90 -8.94 24.11
N CYS A 198 -6.95 -8.21 24.49
CA CYS A 198 -6.93 -6.75 24.55
C CYS A 198 -5.90 -6.23 25.57
N SER A 199 -5.82 -6.87 26.74
CA SER A 199 -4.85 -6.51 27.79
C SER A 199 -3.41 -6.74 27.33
N GLU A 200 -3.13 -7.89 26.72
CA GLU A 200 -1.81 -8.23 26.18
C GLU A 200 -1.36 -7.24 25.10
N LEU A 201 -2.28 -6.85 24.22
CA LEU A 201 -1.99 -5.91 23.13
C LEU A 201 -2.10 -4.44 23.55
N LYS A 202 -2.53 -4.16 24.80
CA LYS A 202 -2.78 -2.81 25.33
C LYS A 202 -3.70 -1.97 24.43
N ILE A 203 -4.77 -2.57 23.94
CA ILE A 203 -5.78 -1.92 23.09
C ILE A 203 -7.19 -2.23 23.57
N GLY A 204 -8.14 -1.34 23.23
CA GLY A 204 -9.56 -1.56 23.51
C GLY A 204 -10.20 -2.58 22.54
N ARG A 205 -11.34 -3.19 22.98
CA ARG A 205 -12.11 -4.17 22.16
C ARG A 205 -12.49 -3.62 20.79
N THR A 206 -12.99 -2.39 20.74
CA THR A 206 -13.39 -1.73 19.48
C THR A 206 -12.24 -1.71 18.49
N LYS A 207 -11.05 -1.27 18.94
CA LYS A 207 -9.85 -1.22 18.09
C LYS A 207 -9.44 -2.61 17.60
N LEU A 208 -9.51 -3.64 18.44
CA LEU A 208 -9.21 -5.02 18.06
C LEU A 208 -10.15 -5.52 16.95
N TYR A 209 -11.45 -5.31 17.08
CA TYR A 209 -12.44 -5.71 16.07
C TYR A 209 -12.25 -4.94 14.75
N GLU A 210 -11.98 -3.64 14.82
CA GLU A 210 -11.69 -2.81 13.66
C GLU A 210 -10.46 -3.32 12.89
N ILE A 211 -9.37 -3.63 13.60
CA ILE A 211 -8.14 -4.15 13.01
C ILE A 211 -8.42 -5.46 12.25
N PHE A 212 -9.09 -6.43 12.89
CA PHE A 212 -9.40 -7.70 12.24
C PHE A 212 -10.30 -7.53 11.02
N ARG A 213 -11.29 -6.63 11.10
CA ARG A 213 -12.20 -6.36 9.98
C ARG A 213 -11.51 -5.64 8.83
N LYS A 214 -10.64 -4.67 9.15
CA LYS A 214 -9.94 -3.83 8.16
C LYS A 214 -8.80 -4.60 7.47
N GLU A 215 -7.97 -5.31 8.24
CA GLU A 215 -6.76 -5.96 7.72
C GLU A 215 -7.02 -7.38 7.17
N LEU A 216 -8.03 -8.09 7.68
CA LEU A 216 -8.30 -9.48 7.30
C LEU A 216 -9.67 -9.69 6.67
N ASN A 217 -10.50 -8.65 6.60
CA ASN A 217 -11.88 -8.69 6.12
C ASN A 217 -12.74 -9.78 6.79
N ILE A 218 -12.38 -10.19 8.02
CA ILE A 218 -13.12 -11.17 8.83
C ILE A 218 -13.14 -10.76 10.31
N GLY A 219 -14.15 -11.20 11.03
CA GLY A 219 -14.19 -11.01 12.49
C GLY A 219 -13.21 -11.94 13.21
N ILE A 220 -12.71 -11.51 14.38
CA ILE A 220 -11.71 -12.22 15.18
C ILE A 220 -12.15 -13.66 15.54
N SER A 221 -13.40 -13.87 15.97
CA SER A 221 -13.90 -15.21 16.29
C SER A 221 -13.88 -16.15 15.08
N LYS A 222 -14.18 -15.63 13.89
CA LYS A 222 -14.07 -16.39 12.64
C LYS A 222 -12.61 -16.67 12.27
N TYR A 223 -11.70 -15.75 12.57
CA TYR A 223 -10.27 -15.97 12.42
C TYR A 223 -9.77 -17.10 13.32
N ILE A 224 -10.06 -17.04 14.64
CA ILE A 224 -9.69 -18.08 15.61
C ILE A 224 -10.22 -19.45 15.14
N LEU A 225 -11.49 -19.52 14.73
CA LEU A 225 -12.10 -20.74 14.23
C LEU A 225 -11.35 -21.31 13.00
N LYS A 226 -11.01 -20.45 12.03
CA LYS A 226 -10.24 -20.87 10.86
C LYS A 226 -8.86 -21.41 11.25
N ARG A 227 -8.15 -20.76 12.19
CA ARG A 227 -6.83 -21.20 12.66
C ARG A 227 -6.89 -22.56 13.36
N ARG A 228 -7.88 -22.75 14.26
CA ARG A 228 -8.15 -24.03 14.91
C ARG A 228 -8.40 -25.15 13.90
N MET A 229 -9.26 -24.89 12.90
CA MET A 229 -9.54 -25.87 11.85
C MET A 229 -8.33 -26.18 10.99
N HIS A 230 -7.52 -25.17 10.66
CA HIS A 230 -6.28 -25.38 9.91
C HIS A 230 -5.29 -26.27 10.68
N ARG A 231 -5.10 -26.01 11.97
CA ARG A 231 -4.25 -26.84 12.85
C ARG A 231 -4.79 -28.26 12.96
N ALA A 232 -6.11 -28.42 13.15
CA ALA A 232 -6.75 -29.74 13.18
C ALA A 232 -6.53 -30.54 11.88
N LYS A 233 -6.70 -29.88 10.72
CA LYS A 233 -6.42 -30.50 9.40
C LYS A 233 -4.99 -30.98 9.28
N LYS A 234 -4.03 -30.21 9.76
CA LYS A 234 -2.60 -30.59 9.80
C LYS A 234 -2.42 -31.83 10.68
N LEU A 235 -2.89 -31.79 11.94
CA LEU A 235 -2.75 -32.90 12.89
C LEU A 235 -3.39 -34.21 12.39
N ILE A 236 -4.58 -34.13 11.77
CA ILE A 236 -5.25 -35.31 11.18
C ILE A 236 -4.36 -36.00 10.15
N LYS A 237 -3.57 -35.23 9.38
CA LYS A 237 -2.69 -35.76 8.33
C LYS A 237 -1.31 -36.21 8.81
N THR A 238 -0.81 -35.63 9.90
CA THR A 238 0.59 -35.77 10.31
C THR A 238 0.78 -36.51 11.62
N THR A 239 -0.30 -36.93 12.30
CA THR A 239 -0.21 -37.60 13.62
C THR A 239 -1.19 -38.78 13.69
N GLU A 240 -0.89 -39.72 14.61
CA GLU A 240 -1.75 -40.85 14.95
C GLU A 240 -2.81 -40.54 16.04
N LEU A 241 -2.85 -39.29 16.51
CA LEU A 241 -3.82 -38.86 17.54
C LEU A 241 -5.25 -39.14 17.11
N SER A 242 -6.09 -39.62 17.99
CA SER A 242 -7.52 -39.78 17.72
C SER A 242 -8.15 -38.43 17.33
N VAL A 243 -9.24 -38.46 16.57
CA VAL A 243 -9.95 -37.23 16.18
C VAL A 243 -10.48 -36.49 17.40
N THR A 244 -10.81 -37.19 18.48
CA THR A 244 -11.24 -36.62 19.75
C THR A 244 -10.11 -35.86 20.42
N GLU A 245 -8.92 -36.46 20.53
CA GLU A 245 -7.72 -35.80 21.07
C GLU A 245 -7.36 -34.56 20.23
N ILE A 246 -7.43 -34.68 18.89
CA ILE A 246 -7.19 -33.51 18.01
C ILE A 246 -8.19 -32.41 18.30
N SER A 247 -9.51 -32.74 18.45
CA SER A 247 -10.51 -31.71 18.73
C SER A 247 -10.21 -30.95 20.02
N GLN A 248 -9.79 -31.64 21.08
CA GLN A 248 -9.40 -31.06 22.35
C GLN A 248 -8.11 -30.22 22.21
N SER A 249 -7.07 -30.76 21.53
CA SER A 249 -5.79 -30.08 21.34
C SER A 249 -5.87 -28.79 20.52
N VAL A 250 -6.95 -28.58 19.79
CA VAL A 250 -7.22 -27.34 19.07
C VAL A 250 -8.32 -26.49 19.70
N GLY A 251 -8.69 -26.78 20.95
CA GLY A 251 -9.54 -25.93 21.78
C GLY A 251 -11.06 -26.11 21.57
N PHE A 252 -11.50 -27.31 21.17
CA PHE A 252 -12.93 -27.66 21.15
C PHE A 252 -13.29 -28.58 22.31
N SER A 253 -14.20 -28.15 23.14
CA SER A 253 -14.77 -28.95 24.23
C SER A 253 -15.83 -29.96 23.73
N ASP A 254 -16.52 -29.64 22.62
CA ASP A 254 -17.56 -30.48 22.03
C ASP A 254 -17.08 -31.04 20.67
N TYR A 255 -16.87 -32.36 20.64
CA TYR A 255 -16.51 -33.11 19.45
C TYR A 255 -17.55 -33.02 18.32
N ASN A 256 -18.84 -33.02 18.67
CA ASN A 256 -19.90 -32.98 17.67
C ASN A 256 -19.91 -31.64 16.94
N TYR A 257 -19.73 -30.55 17.71
CA TYR A 257 -19.59 -29.22 17.13
C TYR A 257 -18.33 -29.12 16.28
N PHE A 258 -17.19 -29.60 16.77
CA PHE A 258 -15.95 -29.68 15.98
C PHE A 258 -16.15 -30.40 14.66
N SER A 259 -16.75 -31.60 14.67
CA SER A 259 -16.95 -32.42 13.48
C SER A 259 -17.86 -31.76 12.45
N LYS A 260 -18.94 -31.07 12.91
CA LYS A 260 -19.85 -30.29 12.05
C LYS A 260 -19.11 -29.14 11.36
N VAL A 261 -18.33 -28.36 12.14
CA VAL A 261 -17.56 -27.22 11.63
C VAL A 261 -16.50 -27.69 10.65
N PHE A 262 -15.76 -28.75 10.97
CA PHE A 262 -14.73 -29.31 10.10
C PHE A 262 -15.32 -29.76 8.75
N LYS A 263 -16.44 -30.50 8.77
CA LYS A 263 -17.16 -30.92 7.55
C LYS A 263 -17.64 -29.72 6.75
N LYS A 264 -18.14 -28.67 7.42
CA LYS A 264 -18.59 -27.43 6.76
C LYS A 264 -17.45 -26.73 6.01
N ILE A 265 -16.23 -26.72 6.57
CA ILE A 265 -15.08 -26.01 6.00
C ILE A 265 -14.37 -26.85 4.93
N TYR A 266 -14.22 -28.15 5.14
CA TYR A 266 -13.42 -29.03 4.27
C TYR A 266 -14.25 -30.04 3.44
N GLY A 267 -15.56 -29.99 3.51
CA GLY A 267 -16.47 -30.83 2.72
C GLY A 267 -16.59 -32.29 3.20
N ARG A 268 -15.69 -32.76 4.06
CA ARG A 268 -15.63 -34.14 4.60
C ARG A 268 -15.49 -34.15 6.11
N SER A 269 -15.95 -35.25 6.76
CA SER A 269 -15.76 -35.40 8.20
C SER A 269 -14.30 -35.59 8.55
N PRO A 270 -13.86 -35.28 9.80
CA PRO A 270 -12.49 -35.49 10.23
C PRO A 270 -11.99 -36.93 10.04
N LYS A 271 -12.83 -37.94 10.37
CA LYS A 271 -12.52 -39.37 10.16
C LYS A 271 -12.30 -39.72 8.68
N SER A 272 -13.16 -39.20 7.80
CA SER A 272 -13.05 -39.40 6.37
C SER A 272 -11.89 -38.61 5.73
N TYR A 273 -11.37 -37.62 6.42
CA TYR A 273 -10.23 -36.79 5.95
C TYR A 273 -8.87 -37.42 6.24
N ARG A 274 -8.79 -38.34 7.22
CA ARG A 274 -7.60 -39.10 7.57
C ARG A 274 -7.26 -40.19 6.55
N LYS A 275 -8.29 -40.77 5.94
CA LYS A 275 -8.16 -41.77 4.84
C LYS A 275 -7.77 -41.06 3.54
#